data_5e51d877925563253ba78590b6f03871
#
_entry.id   5e51d877925563253ba78590b6f03871
#
_cell.length_a   1.000
_cell.length_b   1.000
_cell.length_c   1.000
_cell.angle_alpha   90.00
_cell.angle_beta   90.00
_cell.angle_gamma   90.00
#
_symmetry.space_group_name_H-M   'P 1'
#
loop_
_entity.id
_entity.type
_entity.pdbx_description
1 polymer ?
#
loop_
_entity_poly.entity_id
_entity_poly.type
_entity_poly.pdbx_seq_one_letter_code
_entity_poly.pdbx_strand_id
1 'polypeptide(L)'
;LEKTIYKEWGEELIRSWNNANWINMPLTLGDKIAPLLGANPGEVIVVDSTSVNLFKVLSSALILNKSRKVIVSEASNFPSDLYILEGVNEMFGNNFESCLIEEGETDVEKYIDSSTAVVMLSHINYKTGRISDMKKITEHAHKKGALVVWDLSHSVGVMPMDLNKYNVDFAVGCTYKHLNGGPGAPAFLYVSHDLIEHVSQPLTGWLGHANPFGFEDQYNASNDIKKYICGTPPILSYKAVESGLEIFNGISMKMVREKSIQLSETFIALIEQECAEFGFELLSPKNADQRGSQISFKHD
;
A
#
# COMPACT_ATOMS: atom_id res chain seq x y z
N LEU A 1 -4.48 -7.17 23.56
CA LEU A 1 -5.91 -6.79 23.48
C LEU A 1 -6.60 -6.77 24.85
N GLU A 2 -6.42 -7.77 25.71
CA GLU A 2 -7.02 -7.79 27.06
C GLU A 2 -6.70 -6.52 27.87
N LYS A 3 -5.42 -6.14 27.94
CA LYS A 3 -5.00 -4.89 28.59
C LYS A 3 -5.73 -3.68 28.01
N THR A 4 -5.86 -3.62 26.68
CA THR A 4 -6.53 -2.51 26.00
C THR A 4 -8.01 -2.45 26.34
N ILE A 5 -8.69 -3.60 26.39
CA ILE A 5 -10.13 -3.67 26.67
C ILE A 5 -10.41 -3.37 28.14
N TYR A 6 -9.75 -4.07 29.07
CA TYR A 6 -10.10 -3.98 30.48
C TYR A 6 -9.50 -2.75 31.16
N LYS A 7 -8.23 -2.44 30.90
CA LYS A 7 -7.54 -1.34 31.58
C LYS A 7 -7.69 -0.03 30.81
N GLU A 8 -7.16 0.02 29.57
CA GLU A 8 -7.08 1.28 28.85
C GLU A 8 -8.49 1.81 28.51
N TRP A 9 -9.37 0.95 27.99
CA TRP A 9 -10.74 1.35 27.68
C TRP A 9 -11.67 1.25 28.91
N GLY A 10 -11.64 0.13 29.64
CA GLY A 10 -12.58 -0.14 30.72
C GLY A 10 -12.37 0.74 31.97
N GLU A 11 -11.13 1.03 32.35
CA GLU A 11 -10.81 1.79 33.56
C GLU A 11 -10.38 3.23 33.25
N GLU A 12 -9.50 3.44 32.27
CA GLU A 12 -8.94 4.76 31.98
C GLU A 12 -9.82 5.60 31.06
N LEU A 13 -10.69 4.97 30.27
CA LEU A 13 -11.64 5.62 29.38
C LEU A 13 -10.98 6.64 28.45
N ILE A 14 -11.50 7.87 28.40
CA ILE A 14 -11.01 8.94 27.53
C ILE A 14 -9.56 9.35 27.81
N ARG A 15 -9.05 9.11 29.02
CA ARG A 15 -7.66 9.43 29.36
C ARG A 15 -6.66 8.63 28.56
N SER A 16 -7.05 7.46 28.04
CA SER A 16 -6.19 6.59 27.23
C SER A 16 -5.78 7.20 25.90
N TRP A 17 -6.49 8.21 25.39
CA TRP A 17 -6.00 8.98 24.25
C TRP A 17 -4.59 9.53 24.47
N ASN A 18 -4.31 9.99 25.72
CA ASN A 18 -3.00 10.50 26.12
C ASN A 18 -2.17 9.43 26.84
N ASN A 19 -2.70 8.79 27.90
CA ASN A 19 -1.95 7.87 28.76
C ASN A 19 -1.47 6.61 28.04
N ALA A 20 -2.29 6.05 27.14
CA ALA A 20 -1.96 4.91 26.31
C ALA A 20 -1.51 5.30 24.89
N ASN A 21 -1.30 6.60 24.66
CA ASN A 21 -0.85 7.17 23.39
C ASN A 21 -1.71 6.81 22.16
N TRP A 22 -3.01 6.61 22.34
CA TRP A 22 -3.92 6.24 21.24
C TRP A 22 -3.94 7.30 20.13
N ILE A 23 -3.82 8.56 20.49
CA ILE A 23 -3.85 9.67 19.53
C ILE A 23 -2.74 9.59 18.47
N ASN A 24 -1.58 9.05 18.81
CA ASN A 24 -0.44 8.94 17.93
C ASN A 24 -0.30 7.54 17.28
N MET A 25 -1.17 6.59 17.57
CA MET A 25 -1.07 5.23 17.03
C MET A 25 -0.99 5.18 15.50
N PRO A 26 -1.75 6.00 14.73
CA PRO A 26 -1.60 6.01 13.28
C PRO A 26 -0.16 6.23 12.81
N LEU A 27 0.53 7.19 13.42
CA LEU A 27 1.94 7.51 13.11
C LEU A 27 2.91 6.45 13.65
N THR A 28 2.76 6.07 14.93
CA THR A 28 3.69 5.11 15.55
C THR A 28 3.65 3.75 14.87
N LEU A 29 2.51 3.31 14.36
CA LEU A 29 2.40 2.09 13.56
C LEU A 29 2.99 2.29 12.16
N GLY A 30 2.79 3.47 11.56
CA GLY A 30 3.45 3.84 10.31
C GLY A 30 4.97 3.79 10.41
N ASP A 31 5.53 4.35 11.49
CA ASP A 31 6.97 4.34 11.76
C ASP A 31 7.53 2.92 12.02
N LYS A 32 6.70 1.99 12.53
CA LYS A 32 7.07 0.57 12.63
C LYS A 32 7.03 -0.15 11.26
N ILE A 33 6.18 0.27 10.34
CA ILE A 33 6.10 -0.29 8.97
C ILE A 33 7.19 0.31 8.08
N ALA A 34 7.56 1.56 8.25
CA ALA A 34 8.50 2.28 7.39
C ALA A 34 9.82 1.50 7.11
N PRO A 35 10.50 0.87 8.08
CA PRO A 35 11.70 0.09 7.81
C PRO A 35 11.48 -1.12 6.89
N LEU A 36 10.27 -1.71 6.89
CA LEU A 36 9.92 -2.84 6.02
C LEU A 36 9.76 -2.40 4.55
N LEU A 37 9.57 -1.10 4.33
CA LEU A 37 9.39 -0.48 3.03
C LEU A 37 10.65 0.24 2.54
N GLY A 38 11.69 0.36 3.36
CA GLY A 38 12.82 1.26 3.07
C GLY A 38 12.40 2.73 3.04
N ALA A 39 11.44 3.10 3.88
CA ALA A 39 10.95 4.46 4.08
C ALA A 39 11.48 5.05 5.39
N ASN A 40 11.43 6.38 5.51
CA ASN A 40 11.81 7.09 6.73
C ASN A 40 10.61 7.23 7.69
N PRO A 41 10.85 7.44 8.99
CA PRO A 41 9.80 7.86 9.91
C PRO A 41 9.06 9.10 9.41
N GLY A 42 7.74 9.11 9.57
CA GLY A 42 6.87 10.20 9.12
C GLY A 42 6.42 10.13 7.66
N GLU A 43 6.91 9.16 6.87
CA GLU A 43 6.47 8.94 5.48
C GLU A 43 5.35 7.89 5.37
N VAL A 44 5.09 7.14 6.43
CA VAL A 44 4.08 6.08 6.47
C VAL A 44 3.07 6.37 7.58
N ILE A 45 1.81 6.13 7.30
CA ILE A 45 0.74 6.24 8.30
C ILE A 45 -0.25 5.07 8.15
N VAL A 46 -0.74 4.56 9.28
CA VAL A 46 -1.77 3.51 9.28
C VAL A 46 -3.13 4.17 9.46
N VAL A 47 -3.96 4.07 8.43
CA VAL A 47 -5.31 4.68 8.39
C VAL A 47 -6.25 3.87 7.50
N ASP A 48 -7.54 3.97 7.72
CA ASP A 48 -8.62 3.49 6.86
C ASP A 48 -8.44 2.08 6.25
N SER A 49 -8.94 1.87 5.05
CA SER A 49 -8.76 0.67 4.23
C SER A 49 -7.87 0.97 3.02
N THR A 50 -7.34 -0.09 2.37
CA THR A 50 -6.53 0.08 1.15
C THR A 50 -7.27 0.87 0.08
N SER A 51 -8.56 0.62 -0.14
CA SER A 51 -9.36 1.34 -1.13
C SER A 51 -9.50 2.83 -0.79
N VAL A 52 -9.77 3.18 0.48
CA VAL A 52 -9.85 4.59 0.91
C VAL A 52 -8.49 5.27 0.81
N ASN A 53 -7.43 4.59 1.17
CA ASN A 53 -6.06 5.11 1.05
C ASN A 53 -5.68 5.32 -0.42
N LEU A 54 -6.03 4.36 -1.29
CA LEU A 54 -5.81 4.50 -2.74
C LEU A 54 -6.57 5.70 -3.31
N PHE A 55 -7.85 5.89 -2.92
CA PHE A 55 -8.62 7.08 -3.28
C PHE A 55 -7.88 8.37 -2.91
N LYS A 56 -7.34 8.45 -1.69
CA LYS A 56 -6.63 9.63 -1.19
C LYS A 56 -5.34 9.89 -1.97
N VAL A 57 -4.48 8.88 -2.12
CA VAL A 57 -3.17 9.07 -2.78
C VAL A 57 -3.32 9.27 -4.28
N LEU A 58 -4.25 8.57 -4.95
CA LEU A 58 -4.53 8.78 -6.37
C LEU A 58 -5.09 10.19 -6.62
N SER A 59 -6.03 10.64 -5.80
CA SER A 59 -6.54 12.02 -5.86
C SER A 59 -5.41 13.04 -5.68
N SER A 60 -4.53 12.82 -4.70
CA SER A 60 -3.36 13.68 -4.46
C SER A 60 -2.44 13.76 -5.68
N ALA A 61 -2.11 12.60 -6.27
CA ALA A 61 -1.26 12.52 -7.45
C ALA A 61 -1.87 13.24 -8.67
N LEU A 62 -3.17 13.06 -8.90
CA LEU A 62 -3.89 13.72 -10.00
C LEU A 62 -4.02 15.24 -9.80
N ILE A 63 -4.19 15.70 -8.57
CA ILE A 63 -4.20 17.14 -8.25
C ILE A 63 -2.83 17.76 -8.53
N LEU A 64 -1.75 17.10 -8.14
CA LEU A 64 -0.38 17.57 -8.40
C LEU A 64 -0.06 17.59 -9.89
N ASN A 65 -0.51 16.58 -10.64
CA ASN A 65 -0.16 16.41 -12.06
C ASN A 65 -1.33 16.66 -13.01
N LYS A 66 -2.24 17.59 -12.65
CA LYS A 66 -3.50 17.91 -13.35
C LYS A 66 -3.38 18.36 -14.80
N SER A 67 -2.20 18.78 -15.25
CA SER A 67 -1.94 19.18 -16.63
C SER A 67 -1.86 18.01 -17.59
N ARG A 68 -1.68 16.77 -17.09
CA ARG A 68 -1.60 15.53 -17.84
C ARG A 68 -2.91 14.77 -17.76
N LYS A 69 -3.15 13.84 -18.69
CA LYS A 69 -4.50 13.28 -18.89
C LYS A 69 -4.61 11.76 -18.80
N VAL A 70 -3.48 11.05 -18.83
CA VAL A 70 -3.51 9.58 -18.88
C VAL A 70 -3.16 8.98 -17.53
N ILE A 71 -3.95 8.01 -17.08
CA ILE A 71 -3.65 7.14 -15.94
C ILE A 71 -3.34 5.76 -16.51
N VAL A 72 -2.11 5.28 -16.30
CA VAL A 72 -1.68 3.94 -16.72
C VAL A 72 -1.87 2.95 -15.59
N SER A 73 -2.53 1.82 -15.87
CA SER A 73 -2.68 0.69 -14.94
C SER A 73 -2.69 -0.64 -15.71
N GLU A 74 -2.69 -1.78 -15.00
CA GLU A 74 -2.87 -3.11 -15.61
C GLU A 74 -4.33 -3.53 -15.54
N ALA A 75 -4.89 -4.11 -16.61
CA ALA A 75 -6.23 -4.73 -16.63
C ALA A 75 -6.33 -5.90 -15.64
N SER A 76 -5.20 -6.52 -15.30
CA SER A 76 -5.08 -7.59 -14.30
C SER A 76 -4.80 -7.08 -12.88
N ASN A 77 -4.85 -5.77 -12.64
CA ASN A 77 -4.73 -5.22 -11.29
C ASN A 77 -5.88 -5.70 -10.39
N PHE A 78 -5.74 -5.57 -9.07
CA PHE A 78 -6.82 -5.98 -8.17
C PHE A 78 -8.10 -5.18 -8.48
N PRO A 79 -9.28 -5.84 -8.60
CA PRO A 79 -10.49 -5.15 -9.07
C PRO A 79 -10.86 -3.90 -8.30
N SER A 80 -10.66 -3.88 -6.96
CA SER A 80 -10.91 -2.68 -6.15
C SER A 80 -10.08 -1.48 -6.58
N ASP A 81 -8.85 -1.69 -7.05
CA ASP A 81 -7.96 -0.61 -7.46
C ASP A 81 -8.50 0.05 -8.73
N LEU A 82 -8.99 -0.77 -9.68
CA LEU A 82 -9.62 -0.27 -10.89
C LEU A 82 -10.95 0.44 -10.60
N TYR A 83 -11.75 -0.08 -9.65
CA TYR A 83 -13.00 0.58 -9.23
C TYR A 83 -12.73 1.94 -8.58
N ILE A 84 -11.67 2.05 -7.76
CA ILE A 84 -11.25 3.33 -7.18
C ILE A 84 -10.75 4.28 -8.27
N LEU A 85 -10.01 3.78 -9.25
CA LEU A 85 -9.56 4.59 -10.39
C LEU A 85 -10.76 5.17 -11.15
N GLU A 86 -11.76 4.34 -11.47
CA GLU A 86 -13.00 4.78 -12.13
C GLU A 86 -13.73 5.84 -11.29
N GLY A 87 -13.97 5.57 -10.00
CA GLY A 87 -14.68 6.51 -9.11
C GLY A 87 -13.95 7.83 -8.93
N VAL A 88 -12.62 7.82 -8.83
CA VAL A 88 -11.80 9.03 -8.77
C VAL A 88 -11.90 9.81 -10.08
N ASN A 89 -11.80 9.14 -11.24
CA ASN A 89 -11.93 9.78 -12.54
C ASN A 89 -13.32 10.42 -12.71
N GLU A 90 -14.37 9.74 -12.29
CA GLU A 90 -15.74 10.26 -12.30
C GLU A 90 -15.86 11.51 -11.42
N MET A 91 -15.29 11.50 -10.21
CA MET A 91 -15.24 12.66 -9.31
C MET A 91 -14.52 13.87 -9.94
N PHE A 92 -13.51 13.63 -10.75
CA PHE A 92 -12.80 14.66 -11.54
C PHE A 92 -13.53 15.01 -12.86
N GLY A 93 -14.77 14.58 -13.08
CA GLY A 93 -15.58 14.89 -14.26
C GLY A 93 -15.15 14.13 -15.51
N ASN A 94 -14.57 12.94 -15.37
CA ASN A 94 -14.03 12.10 -16.45
C ASN A 94 -12.98 12.84 -17.32
N ASN A 95 -12.13 13.60 -16.65
CA ASN A 95 -11.09 14.40 -17.31
C ASN A 95 -9.81 13.61 -17.60
N PHE A 96 -9.72 12.36 -17.16
CA PHE A 96 -8.57 11.49 -17.37
C PHE A 96 -8.96 10.29 -18.26
N GLU A 97 -8.00 9.82 -19.04
CA GLU A 97 -8.10 8.62 -19.85
C GLU A 97 -7.39 7.47 -19.11
N SER A 98 -8.07 6.33 -18.94
CA SER A 98 -7.48 5.14 -18.35
C SER A 98 -6.84 4.27 -19.45
N CYS A 99 -5.51 4.15 -19.42
CA CYS A 99 -4.76 3.23 -20.27
C CYS A 99 -4.53 1.94 -19.49
N LEU A 100 -5.33 0.91 -19.76
CA LEU A 100 -5.22 -0.40 -19.14
C LEU A 100 -4.36 -1.34 -19.98
N ILE A 101 -3.20 -1.72 -19.43
CA ILE A 101 -2.27 -2.67 -20.05
C ILE A 101 -2.90 -4.06 -20.03
N GLU A 102 -2.90 -4.77 -21.15
CA GLU A 102 -3.48 -6.11 -21.27
C GLU A 102 -2.79 -7.13 -20.35
N GLU A 103 -3.57 -8.14 -19.90
CA GLU A 103 -3.03 -9.21 -19.05
C GLU A 103 -1.94 -9.99 -19.80
N GLY A 104 -0.82 -10.21 -19.12
CA GLY A 104 0.35 -10.90 -19.69
C GLY A 104 1.40 -10.01 -20.35
N GLU A 105 1.08 -8.75 -20.62
CA GLU A 105 2.07 -7.78 -21.07
C GLU A 105 3.05 -7.45 -19.93
N THR A 106 4.34 -7.40 -20.22
CA THR A 106 5.40 -7.15 -19.24
C THR A 106 6.18 -5.87 -19.47
N ASP A 107 6.07 -5.28 -20.66
CA ASP A 107 6.74 -4.02 -20.99
C ASP A 107 5.81 -2.83 -20.71
N VAL A 108 5.69 -2.51 -19.42
CA VAL A 108 4.85 -1.41 -18.92
C VAL A 108 5.30 -0.07 -19.47
N GLU A 109 6.61 0.12 -19.64
CA GLU A 109 7.23 1.40 -19.99
C GLU A 109 6.76 1.94 -21.36
N LYS A 110 6.39 1.05 -22.28
CA LYS A 110 5.90 1.47 -23.61
C LYS A 110 4.56 2.22 -23.58
N TYR A 111 3.81 2.08 -22.47
CA TYR A 111 2.54 2.77 -22.26
C TYR A 111 2.67 4.10 -21.52
N ILE A 112 3.88 4.44 -21.06
CA ILE A 112 4.15 5.63 -20.26
C ILE A 112 4.83 6.69 -21.14
N ASP A 113 4.14 7.80 -21.35
CA ASP A 113 4.63 8.92 -22.16
C ASP A 113 4.42 10.27 -21.47
N SER A 114 4.65 11.37 -22.21
CA SER A 114 4.50 12.73 -21.68
C SER A 114 3.06 13.14 -21.36
N SER A 115 2.05 12.39 -21.79
CA SER A 115 0.65 12.61 -21.44
C SER A 115 0.25 11.91 -20.13
N THR A 116 1.07 10.98 -19.65
CA THR A 116 0.82 10.20 -18.44
C THR A 116 0.89 11.09 -17.20
N ALA A 117 -0.22 11.16 -16.46
CA ALA A 117 -0.32 11.84 -15.18
C ALA A 117 0.18 10.95 -14.04
N VAL A 118 -0.33 9.70 -14.00
CA VAL A 118 -0.06 8.74 -12.92
C VAL A 118 0.09 7.34 -13.51
N VAL A 119 1.03 6.58 -12.95
CA VAL A 119 1.16 5.13 -13.15
C VAL A 119 0.73 4.46 -11.85
N MET A 120 -0.35 3.67 -11.88
CA MET A 120 -0.92 2.99 -10.71
C MET A 120 -0.88 1.48 -10.90
N LEU A 121 -0.02 0.79 -10.16
CA LEU A 121 0.25 -0.63 -10.32
C LEU A 121 0.34 -1.37 -8.99
N SER A 122 0.03 -2.68 -9.00
CA SER A 122 0.43 -3.59 -7.94
C SER A 122 1.89 -4.02 -8.10
N HIS A 123 2.66 -3.99 -7.00
CA HIS A 123 4.04 -4.52 -7.02
C HIS A 123 4.06 -6.03 -7.26
N ILE A 124 3.13 -6.77 -6.67
CA ILE A 124 2.95 -8.19 -6.91
C ILE A 124 1.52 -8.44 -7.38
N ASN A 125 1.38 -9.04 -8.57
CA ASN A 125 0.08 -9.39 -9.12
C ASN A 125 -0.61 -10.46 -8.26
N TYR A 126 -1.85 -10.21 -7.86
CA TYR A 126 -2.58 -11.07 -6.93
C TYR A 126 -3.00 -12.43 -7.52
N LYS A 127 -3.14 -12.53 -8.85
CA LYS A 127 -3.51 -13.78 -9.54
C LYS A 127 -2.29 -14.69 -9.73
N THR A 128 -1.21 -14.13 -10.25
CA THR A 128 -0.05 -14.91 -10.71
C THR A 128 1.12 -14.86 -9.73
N GLY A 129 1.14 -13.90 -8.82
CA GLY A 129 2.32 -13.65 -7.98
C GLY A 129 3.48 -12.98 -8.73
N ARG A 130 3.33 -12.57 -9.99
CA ARG A 130 4.38 -11.88 -10.77
C ARG A 130 4.78 -10.57 -10.11
N ILE A 131 6.09 -10.32 -10.05
CA ILE A 131 6.67 -9.06 -9.54
C ILE A 131 6.82 -8.08 -10.70
N SER A 132 6.38 -6.84 -10.50
CA SER A 132 6.67 -5.70 -11.36
C SER A 132 7.98 -5.03 -10.93
N ASP A 133 8.84 -4.66 -11.88
CA ASP A 133 10.12 -3.97 -11.57
C ASP A 133 9.85 -2.52 -11.14
N MET A 134 9.55 -2.38 -9.84
CA MET A 134 9.20 -1.09 -9.24
C MET A 134 10.23 0.00 -9.54
N LYS A 135 11.50 -0.31 -9.40
CA LYS A 135 12.58 0.66 -9.63
C LYS A 135 12.60 1.15 -11.07
N LYS A 136 12.63 0.22 -12.02
CA LYS A 136 12.71 0.53 -13.46
C LYS A 136 11.49 1.31 -13.93
N ILE A 137 10.28 0.89 -13.52
CA ILE A 137 9.02 1.55 -13.89
C ILE A 137 8.95 2.95 -13.28
N THR A 138 9.30 3.12 -12.01
CA THR A 138 9.33 4.44 -11.35
C THR A 138 10.30 5.40 -12.03
N GLU A 139 11.54 4.94 -12.29
CA GLU A 139 12.53 5.76 -13.01
C GLU A 139 12.04 6.17 -14.40
N HIS A 140 11.36 5.27 -15.13
CA HIS A 140 10.82 5.58 -16.44
C HIS A 140 9.66 6.59 -16.37
N ALA A 141 8.72 6.39 -15.43
CA ALA A 141 7.60 7.30 -15.19
C ALA A 141 8.09 8.72 -14.89
N HIS A 142 9.07 8.87 -14.03
CA HIS A 142 9.65 10.17 -13.69
C HIS A 142 10.35 10.83 -14.88
N LYS A 143 11.08 10.07 -15.70
CA LYS A 143 11.68 10.61 -16.96
C LYS A 143 10.61 11.17 -17.92
N LYS A 144 9.39 10.65 -17.86
CA LYS A 144 8.24 11.14 -18.63
C LYS A 144 7.44 12.21 -17.87
N GLY A 145 7.75 12.44 -16.58
CA GLY A 145 7.09 13.41 -15.69
C GLY A 145 5.76 12.90 -15.13
N ALA A 146 5.53 11.59 -15.13
CA ALA A 146 4.42 10.94 -14.46
C ALA A 146 4.78 10.68 -12.98
N LEU A 147 3.77 10.67 -12.09
CA LEU A 147 3.90 10.20 -10.71
C LEU A 147 3.54 8.72 -10.63
N VAL A 148 4.00 8.04 -9.56
CA VAL A 148 3.70 6.60 -9.35
C VAL A 148 2.90 6.37 -8.07
N VAL A 149 1.97 5.43 -8.14
CA VAL A 149 1.20 4.90 -7.00
C VAL A 149 1.34 3.39 -7.01
N TRP A 150 1.92 2.82 -5.95
CA TRP A 150 2.12 1.37 -5.84
C TRP A 150 1.17 0.74 -4.81
N ASP A 151 0.47 -0.34 -5.19
CA ASP A 151 -0.16 -1.23 -4.21
C ASP A 151 0.84 -2.30 -3.76
N LEU A 152 1.14 -2.31 -2.45
CA LEU A 152 2.08 -3.18 -1.79
C LEU A 152 1.41 -4.30 -0.99
N SER A 153 0.10 -4.50 -1.15
CA SER A 153 -0.69 -5.43 -0.33
C SER A 153 -0.18 -6.87 -0.36
N HIS A 154 0.49 -7.30 -1.43
CA HIS A 154 1.08 -8.63 -1.59
C HIS A 154 2.60 -8.65 -1.42
N SER A 155 3.24 -7.53 -1.15
CA SER A 155 4.70 -7.44 -1.06
C SER A 155 5.24 -7.01 0.31
N VAL A 156 4.54 -6.11 1.02
CA VAL A 156 4.97 -5.68 2.36
C VAL A 156 5.02 -6.85 3.33
N GLY A 157 6.11 -6.95 4.08
CA GLY A 157 6.32 -8.01 5.07
C GLY A 157 6.85 -9.34 4.51
N VAL A 158 6.97 -9.49 3.17
CA VAL A 158 7.49 -10.73 2.53
C VAL A 158 8.53 -10.47 1.45
N MET A 159 8.65 -9.23 1.00
CA MET A 159 9.62 -8.84 -0.02
C MET A 159 10.53 -7.72 0.51
N PRO A 160 11.84 -7.79 0.30
CA PRO A 160 12.71 -6.64 0.49
C PRO A 160 12.39 -5.57 -0.56
N MET A 161 12.25 -4.33 -0.14
CA MET A 161 12.04 -3.17 -1.00
C MET A 161 12.65 -1.93 -0.38
N ASP A 162 12.79 -0.86 -1.16
CA ASP A 162 13.38 0.40 -0.69
C ASP A 162 12.72 1.55 -1.48
N LEU A 163 11.58 2.02 -0.95
CA LEU A 163 10.76 3.04 -1.63
C LEU A 163 11.54 4.34 -1.83
N ASN A 164 12.31 4.75 -0.83
CA ASN A 164 13.10 5.99 -0.90
C ASN A 164 14.22 5.88 -1.93
N LYS A 165 14.93 4.76 -1.97
CA LYS A 165 15.98 4.52 -2.97
C LYS A 165 15.44 4.46 -4.39
N TYR A 166 14.18 3.99 -4.55
CA TYR A 166 13.53 3.91 -5.86
C TYR A 166 12.78 5.20 -6.21
N ASN A 167 12.80 6.20 -5.32
CA ASN A 167 12.07 7.47 -5.45
C ASN A 167 10.57 7.30 -5.69
N VAL A 168 9.93 6.35 -5.01
CA VAL A 168 8.49 6.14 -5.12
C VAL A 168 7.75 7.36 -4.55
N ASP A 169 6.72 7.83 -5.27
CA ASP A 169 5.93 8.99 -4.84
C ASP A 169 4.89 8.62 -3.79
N PHE A 170 4.09 7.59 -4.09
CA PHE A 170 3.00 7.11 -3.23
C PHE A 170 2.95 5.58 -3.22
N ALA A 171 2.53 5.04 -2.08
CA ALA A 171 2.17 3.64 -2.00
C ALA A 171 1.02 3.43 -0.99
N VAL A 172 0.30 2.32 -1.18
CA VAL A 172 -0.73 1.83 -0.25
C VAL A 172 -0.51 0.35 0.02
N GLY A 173 -1.10 -0.16 1.07
CA GLY A 173 -1.10 -1.61 1.31
C GLY A 173 -1.92 -1.99 2.53
N CYS A 174 -2.35 -3.23 2.59
CA CYS A 174 -3.11 -3.74 3.72
C CYS A 174 -2.20 -4.28 4.82
N THR A 175 -2.67 -4.23 6.07
CA THR A 175 -1.95 -4.81 7.21
C THR A 175 -2.46 -6.21 7.60
N TYR A 176 -3.64 -6.63 7.11
CA TYR A 176 -4.26 -7.91 7.50
C TYR A 176 -3.66 -9.14 6.82
N LYS A 177 -2.87 -8.98 5.74
CA LYS A 177 -2.19 -10.08 5.05
C LYS A 177 -0.87 -10.42 5.76
N HIS A 178 0.26 -10.06 5.17
CA HIS A 178 1.59 -10.45 5.63
C HIS A 178 2.09 -9.66 6.86
N LEU A 179 1.46 -8.52 7.19
CA LEU A 179 1.76 -7.80 8.43
C LEU A 179 0.98 -8.33 9.65
N ASN A 180 0.17 -9.37 9.46
CA ASN A 180 -0.52 -10.12 10.53
C ASN A 180 -1.45 -9.27 11.42
N GLY A 181 -1.97 -8.16 10.93
CA GLY A 181 -2.85 -7.26 11.67
C GLY A 181 -4.23 -7.83 11.98
N GLY A 182 -4.57 -8.99 11.38
CA GLY A 182 -5.86 -9.67 11.59
C GLY A 182 -7.00 -9.12 10.72
N PRO A 183 -8.15 -9.79 10.72
CA PRO A 183 -9.29 -9.43 9.88
C PRO A 183 -9.83 -8.03 10.25
N GLY A 184 -10.08 -7.21 9.23
CA GLY A 184 -10.56 -5.84 9.41
C GLY A 184 -9.50 -4.85 9.92
N ALA A 185 -8.22 -5.24 9.93
CA ALA A 185 -7.14 -4.34 10.30
C ALA A 185 -7.06 -3.15 9.32
N PRO A 186 -6.79 -1.92 9.83
CA PRO A 186 -6.60 -0.75 9.00
C PRO A 186 -5.41 -0.92 8.07
N ALA A 187 -5.46 -0.25 6.93
CA ALA A 187 -4.41 -0.24 5.93
C ALA A 187 -3.33 0.82 6.26
N PHE A 188 -2.29 0.88 5.43
CA PHE A 188 -1.31 1.96 5.50
C PHE A 188 -1.23 2.68 4.15
N LEU A 189 -0.75 3.91 4.18
CA LEU A 189 -0.27 4.63 3.01
C LEU A 189 1.11 5.21 3.27
N TYR A 190 1.86 5.39 2.19
CA TYR A 190 3.16 6.04 2.12
C TYR A 190 3.06 7.24 1.19
N VAL A 191 3.69 8.34 1.59
CA VAL A 191 3.93 9.52 0.75
C VAL A 191 5.39 9.90 0.90
N SER A 192 6.08 10.10 -0.22
CA SER A 192 7.47 10.53 -0.20
C SER A 192 7.62 11.87 0.53
N HIS A 193 8.70 12.02 1.28
CA HIS A 193 8.98 13.23 2.07
C HIS A 193 8.87 14.51 1.23
N ASP A 194 9.40 14.46 0.01
CA ASP A 194 9.43 15.63 -0.89
C ASP A 194 8.03 16.08 -1.34
N LEU A 195 7.03 15.19 -1.25
CA LEU A 195 5.66 15.49 -1.65
C LEU A 195 4.76 15.88 -0.48
N ILE A 196 5.07 15.46 0.75
CA ILE A 196 4.15 15.61 1.91
C ILE A 196 3.65 17.05 2.08
N GLU A 197 4.50 18.06 1.94
CA GLU A 197 4.09 19.46 2.09
C GLU A 197 3.22 19.96 0.93
N HIS A 198 3.40 19.37 -0.26
CA HIS A 198 2.77 19.83 -1.51
C HIS A 198 1.45 19.14 -1.84
N VAL A 199 1.18 17.98 -1.22
CA VAL A 199 -0.03 17.21 -1.49
C VAL A 199 -1.24 17.76 -0.76
N SER A 200 -2.39 17.63 -1.43
CA SER A 200 -3.71 17.75 -0.84
C SER A 200 -4.55 16.56 -1.26
N GLN A 201 -5.53 16.19 -0.45
CA GLN A 201 -6.46 15.11 -0.73
C GLN A 201 -7.89 15.54 -0.33
N PRO A 202 -8.94 15.09 -1.05
CA PRO A 202 -10.28 15.63 -0.89
C PRO A 202 -11.04 15.12 0.35
N LEU A 203 -10.63 13.97 0.92
CA LEU A 203 -11.31 13.37 2.08
C LEU A 203 -10.73 13.95 3.38
N THR A 204 -10.98 15.24 3.61
CA THR A 204 -10.49 15.98 4.77
C THR A 204 -11.24 15.58 6.05
N GLY A 205 -10.61 15.71 7.19
CA GLY A 205 -11.22 15.39 8.48
C GLY A 205 -10.50 16.03 9.65
N TRP A 206 -11.14 16.03 10.82
CA TRP A 206 -10.72 16.81 11.98
C TRP A 206 -9.32 16.45 12.52
N LEU A 207 -8.93 15.16 12.47
CA LEU A 207 -7.58 14.74 12.90
C LEU A 207 -6.47 15.01 11.86
N GLY A 208 -6.85 15.33 10.63
CA GLY A 208 -5.94 15.82 9.60
C GLY A 208 -5.70 17.33 9.65
N HIS A 209 -6.39 18.04 10.53
CA HIS A 209 -6.22 19.47 10.74
C HIS A 209 -4.89 19.79 11.45
N ALA A 210 -4.26 20.91 11.13
CA ALA A 210 -3.02 21.38 11.75
C ALA A 210 -3.15 21.56 13.28
N ASN A 211 -4.36 21.96 13.74
CA ASN A 211 -4.71 22.11 15.16
C ASN A 211 -6.06 21.42 15.43
N PRO A 212 -6.10 20.06 15.54
CA PRO A 212 -7.36 19.32 15.60
C PRO A 212 -8.21 19.65 16.84
N PHE A 213 -7.61 20.07 17.93
CA PHE A 213 -8.31 20.44 19.17
C PHE A 213 -8.64 21.94 19.28
N GLY A 214 -8.31 22.72 18.26
CA GLY A 214 -8.73 24.11 18.14
C GLY A 214 -10.18 24.25 17.71
N PHE A 215 -10.76 23.20 17.10
CA PHE A 215 -12.15 23.18 16.60
C PHE A 215 -12.48 24.38 15.73
N GLU A 216 -11.53 24.75 14.85
CA GLU A 216 -11.66 25.88 13.95
C GLU A 216 -12.72 25.62 12.87
N ASP A 217 -13.48 26.64 12.45
CA ASP A 217 -14.54 26.51 11.44
C ASP A 217 -13.99 26.23 10.04
N GLN A 218 -12.74 26.59 9.78
CA GLN A 218 -12.08 26.37 8.48
C GLN A 218 -11.03 25.27 8.59
N TYR A 219 -11.05 24.36 7.62
CA TYR A 219 -10.05 23.32 7.55
C TYR A 219 -8.69 23.87 7.09
N ASN A 220 -7.69 23.68 7.92
CA ASN A 220 -6.30 23.93 7.62
C ASN A 220 -5.53 22.60 7.76
N ALA A 221 -5.04 22.05 6.65
CA ALA A 221 -4.38 20.75 6.65
C ALA A 221 -3.10 20.76 7.48
N SER A 222 -2.80 19.65 8.18
CA SER A 222 -1.48 19.43 8.77
C SER A 222 -0.39 19.51 7.70
N ASN A 223 0.80 19.99 8.04
CA ASN A 223 1.95 20.03 7.12
C ASN A 223 2.65 18.67 6.97
N ASP A 224 2.30 17.72 7.81
CA ASP A 224 2.85 16.36 7.79
C ASP A 224 1.82 15.34 7.26
N ILE A 225 2.19 14.05 7.30
CA ILE A 225 1.36 12.95 6.79
C ILE A 225 0.01 12.80 7.52
N LYS A 226 -0.17 13.43 8.70
CA LYS A 226 -1.44 13.42 9.43
C LYS A 226 -2.60 14.00 8.62
N LYS A 227 -2.35 14.85 7.60
CA LYS A 227 -3.40 15.33 6.67
C LYS A 227 -4.21 14.20 6.02
N TYR A 228 -3.70 12.97 6.03
CA TYR A 228 -4.38 11.77 5.54
C TYR A 228 -5.29 11.09 6.59
N ILE A 229 -5.31 11.56 7.85
CA ILE A 229 -6.24 11.08 8.87
C ILE A 229 -7.58 11.81 8.71
N CYS A 230 -8.66 11.07 8.43
CA CYS A 230 -9.98 11.67 8.32
C CYS A 230 -10.67 11.79 9.68
N GLY A 231 -10.69 10.72 10.44
CA GLY A 231 -11.46 10.61 11.67
C GLY A 231 -10.78 9.80 12.76
N THR A 232 -11.57 9.50 13.79
CA THR A 232 -11.11 8.76 14.97
C THR A 232 -10.61 7.36 14.60
N PRO A 233 -9.38 6.99 14.96
CA PRO A 233 -8.81 5.70 14.61
C PRO A 233 -9.44 4.53 15.37
N PRO A 234 -9.55 3.33 14.74
CA PRO A 234 -10.12 2.11 15.35
C PRO A 234 -9.11 1.45 16.30
N ILE A 235 -9.03 1.87 17.55
CA ILE A 235 -7.98 1.54 18.51
C ILE A 235 -7.77 0.03 18.70
N LEU A 236 -8.83 -0.77 18.83
CA LEU A 236 -8.69 -2.22 19.00
C LEU A 236 -8.01 -2.89 17.80
N SER A 237 -8.37 -2.49 16.60
CA SER A 237 -7.74 -2.98 15.38
C SER A 237 -6.28 -2.52 15.27
N TYR A 238 -5.96 -1.29 15.69
CA TYR A 238 -4.58 -0.80 15.75
C TYR A 238 -3.72 -1.61 16.72
N LYS A 239 -4.26 -1.99 17.87
CA LYS A 239 -3.54 -2.85 18.82
C LYS A 239 -3.28 -4.25 18.26
N ALA A 240 -4.15 -4.75 17.39
CA ALA A 240 -3.90 -6.01 16.68
C ALA A 240 -2.77 -5.85 15.65
N VAL A 241 -2.76 -4.75 14.88
CA VAL A 241 -1.64 -4.42 13.98
C VAL A 241 -0.33 -4.27 14.74
N GLU A 242 -0.35 -3.58 15.89
CA GLU A 242 0.83 -3.42 16.74
C GLU A 242 1.45 -4.76 17.11
N SER A 243 0.62 -5.72 17.58
CA SER A 243 1.06 -7.08 17.90
C SER A 243 1.57 -7.85 16.67
N GLY A 244 0.92 -7.69 15.51
CA GLY A 244 1.38 -8.29 14.25
C GLY A 244 2.76 -7.82 13.83
N LEU A 245 3.03 -6.52 14.00
CA LEU A 245 4.31 -5.91 13.65
C LEU A 245 5.46 -6.32 14.59
N GLU A 246 5.18 -6.73 15.82
CA GLU A 246 6.21 -7.20 16.76
C GLU A 246 6.98 -8.42 16.23
N ILE A 247 6.37 -9.23 15.35
CA ILE A 247 7.00 -10.39 14.73
C ILE A 247 8.22 -9.98 13.89
N PHE A 248 8.22 -8.78 13.33
CA PHE A 248 9.31 -8.29 12.47
C PHE A 248 10.51 -7.73 13.24
N ASN A 249 10.42 -7.62 14.56
CA ASN A 249 11.52 -7.12 15.38
C ASN A 249 12.75 -8.03 15.27
N GLY A 250 13.85 -7.48 14.75
CA GLY A 250 15.10 -8.21 14.56
C GLY A 250 15.12 -9.19 13.38
N ILE A 251 14.09 -9.20 12.54
CA ILE A 251 14.01 -10.05 11.35
C ILE A 251 14.38 -9.23 10.10
N SER A 252 15.33 -9.75 9.32
CA SER A 252 15.67 -9.19 8.01
C SER A 252 14.68 -9.63 6.94
N MET A 253 14.15 -8.70 6.14
CA MET A 253 13.32 -9.04 4.98
C MET A 253 14.05 -9.93 3.97
N LYS A 254 15.37 -9.86 3.90
CA LYS A 254 16.18 -10.80 3.11
C LYS A 254 16.00 -12.24 3.59
N MET A 255 16.08 -12.50 4.90
CA MET A 255 15.85 -13.84 5.48
C MET A 255 14.43 -14.33 5.23
N VAL A 256 13.43 -13.46 5.36
CA VAL A 256 12.03 -13.79 5.04
C VAL A 256 11.91 -14.20 3.57
N ARG A 257 12.52 -13.43 2.68
CA ARG A 257 12.52 -13.72 1.23
C ARG A 257 13.19 -15.04 0.90
N GLU A 258 14.37 -15.31 1.44
CA GLU A 258 15.11 -16.57 1.26
C GLU A 258 14.25 -17.78 1.70
N LYS A 259 13.59 -17.67 2.86
CA LYS A 259 12.68 -18.72 3.36
C LYS A 259 11.46 -18.88 2.46
N SER A 260 10.87 -17.79 2.00
CA SER A 260 9.74 -17.80 1.08
C SER A 260 10.09 -18.52 -0.24
N ILE A 261 11.26 -18.24 -0.80
CA ILE A 261 11.75 -18.93 -2.01
C ILE A 261 11.91 -20.43 -1.75
N GLN A 262 12.57 -20.84 -0.66
CA GLN A 262 12.75 -22.25 -0.32
C GLN A 262 11.42 -23.00 -0.22
N LEU A 263 10.44 -22.41 0.47
CA LEU A 263 9.11 -23.01 0.64
C LEU A 263 8.37 -23.11 -0.69
N SER A 264 8.41 -22.06 -1.51
CA SER A 264 7.73 -22.03 -2.80
C SER A 264 8.35 -22.98 -3.82
N GLU A 265 9.68 -23.09 -3.89
CA GLU A 265 10.37 -24.09 -4.73
C GLU A 265 10.02 -25.52 -4.32
N THR A 266 10.03 -25.80 -3.00
CA THR A 266 9.63 -27.11 -2.49
C THR A 266 8.18 -27.43 -2.84
N PHE A 267 7.27 -26.46 -2.68
CA PHE A 267 5.86 -26.65 -3.00
C PHE A 267 5.63 -26.92 -4.50
N ILE A 268 6.27 -26.14 -5.38
CA ILE A 268 6.20 -26.34 -6.83
C ILE A 268 6.70 -27.73 -7.20
N ALA A 269 7.87 -28.12 -6.69
CA ALA A 269 8.46 -29.44 -6.98
C ALA A 269 7.56 -30.60 -6.52
N LEU A 270 6.94 -30.49 -5.35
CA LEU A 270 6.01 -31.50 -4.85
C LEU A 270 4.74 -31.58 -5.71
N ILE A 271 4.16 -30.47 -6.13
CA ILE A 271 3.01 -30.48 -7.04
C ILE A 271 3.38 -31.10 -8.39
N GLU A 272 4.54 -30.77 -8.96
CA GLU A 272 5.01 -31.33 -10.24
C GLU A 272 5.29 -32.84 -10.14
N GLN A 273 5.75 -33.34 -8.99
CA GLN A 273 6.09 -34.76 -8.79
C GLN A 273 4.90 -35.60 -8.37
N GLU A 274 4.13 -35.15 -7.38
CA GLU A 274 3.09 -35.94 -6.72
C GLU A 274 1.69 -35.72 -7.29
N CYS A 275 1.50 -34.60 -8.03
CA CYS A 275 0.20 -34.20 -8.54
C CYS A 275 0.17 -34.06 -10.08
N ALA A 276 1.15 -34.60 -10.81
CA ALA A 276 1.24 -34.47 -12.26
C ALA A 276 0.01 -35.03 -12.99
N GLU A 277 -0.60 -36.12 -12.48
CA GLU A 277 -1.80 -36.74 -13.05
C GLU A 277 -3.09 -35.95 -12.87
N PHE A 278 -3.11 -34.94 -11.98
CA PHE A 278 -4.30 -34.14 -11.69
C PHE A 278 -4.42 -32.88 -12.55
N GLY A 279 -3.50 -32.64 -13.48
CA GLY A 279 -3.61 -31.54 -14.44
C GLY A 279 -3.43 -30.14 -13.88
N PHE A 280 -2.66 -29.99 -12.80
CA PHE A 280 -2.31 -28.64 -12.28
C PHE A 280 -1.36 -27.92 -13.24
N GLU A 281 -1.72 -26.69 -13.59
CA GLU A 281 -0.90 -25.78 -14.39
C GLU A 281 -0.36 -24.64 -13.51
N LEU A 282 0.96 -24.48 -13.46
CA LEU A 282 1.60 -23.38 -12.71
C LEU A 282 1.37 -22.04 -13.43
N LEU A 283 0.63 -21.13 -12.80
CA LEU A 283 0.42 -19.76 -13.30
C LEU A 283 1.49 -18.77 -12.83
N SER A 284 2.12 -19.04 -11.69
CA SER A 284 3.21 -18.20 -11.20
C SER A 284 4.47 -18.37 -12.03
N PRO A 285 5.29 -17.30 -12.21
CA PRO A 285 6.59 -17.44 -12.87
C PRO A 285 7.46 -18.52 -12.22
N LYS A 286 8.06 -19.41 -13.02
CA LYS A 286 9.00 -20.44 -12.50
C LYS A 286 10.23 -19.80 -11.85
N ASN A 287 10.74 -18.73 -12.45
CA ASN A 287 11.89 -18.01 -11.89
C ASN A 287 11.50 -17.31 -10.58
N ALA A 288 12.18 -17.67 -9.49
CA ALA A 288 11.95 -17.10 -8.16
C ALA A 288 12.14 -15.58 -8.12
N ASP A 289 13.01 -15.00 -8.93
CA ASP A 289 13.23 -13.56 -8.99
C ASP A 289 12.06 -12.78 -9.64
N GLN A 290 11.18 -13.49 -10.35
CA GLN A 290 10.03 -12.91 -11.03
C GLN A 290 8.70 -13.12 -10.30
N ARG A 291 8.68 -13.85 -9.17
CA ARG A 291 7.48 -14.10 -8.39
C ARG A 291 7.61 -13.67 -6.93
N GLY A 292 6.50 -13.26 -6.33
CA GLY A 292 6.39 -12.97 -4.91
C GLY A 292 6.44 -14.22 -4.02
N SER A 293 5.80 -14.13 -2.86
CA SER A 293 5.75 -15.26 -1.91
C SER A 293 4.57 -16.21 -2.15
N GLN A 294 3.59 -15.80 -2.93
CA GLN A 294 2.44 -16.66 -3.27
C GLN A 294 2.73 -17.49 -4.53
N ILE A 295 2.14 -18.68 -4.57
CA ILE A 295 2.17 -19.59 -5.72
C ILE A 295 0.73 -19.83 -6.15
N SER A 296 0.47 -19.67 -7.44
CA SER A 296 -0.84 -19.87 -8.05
C SER A 296 -0.78 -21.00 -9.06
N PHE A 297 -1.72 -21.92 -8.97
CA PHE A 297 -1.98 -22.97 -9.93
C PHE A 297 -3.40 -22.82 -10.48
N LYS A 298 -3.56 -23.22 -11.74
CA LYS A 298 -4.87 -23.46 -12.34
C LYS A 298 -5.15 -24.96 -12.28
N HIS A 299 -6.43 -25.31 -12.06
CA HIS A 299 -6.96 -26.65 -12.16
C HIS A 299 -8.36 -26.55 -12.79
N ASP A 300 -8.66 -27.46 -13.75
CA ASP A 300 -9.95 -27.51 -14.45
C ASP A 300 -11.05 -28.13 -13.60
#